data_f6d0e9479449c9bc05168a89f5745d1b
#
_entry.id   f6d0e9479449c9bc05168a89f5745d1b
#
_cell.length_a   1.000
_cell.length_b   1.000
_cell.length_c   1.000
_cell.angle_alpha   90.00
_cell.angle_beta   90.00
_cell.angle_gamma   90.00
#
_symmetry.space_group_name_H-M   'P 1'
#
loop_
_entity.id
_entity.type
_entity.pdbx_description
1 polymer ?
#
loop_
_entity_poly.entity_id
_entity_poly.type
_entity_poly.pdbx_seq_one_letter_code
_entity_poly.pdbx_strand_id
1 'polypeptide(L)'
;MQESAQAALSYIRGKAHSLGLSREFYRNVDLHLHVPEGAIPKDGPSAGITMATALASALAKIPVRRDIAMTGEITLRGKVLAIGGLKEKLLAALRAGIFEAILPRANEKDVDELPDNLKKSMKLHFVDSMDEVLALALEGPLPTPLPEEAEVMASVPPPVVASKRKVARQ
;
A
#
# COMPACT_ATOMS: atom_id res chain seq x y z
N MET A 1 -3.83 -11.85 -8.14
CA MET A 1 -4.08 -11.40 -6.75
C MET A 1 -2.93 -11.71 -5.78
N GLN A 2 -2.44 -12.95 -5.66
CA GLN A 2 -1.31 -13.28 -4.76
C GLN A 2 -0.05 -12.47 -5.09
N GLU A 3 0.30 -12.33 -6.36
CA GLU A 3 1.41 -11.50 -6.81
C GLU A 3 1.26 -10.04 -6.40
N SER A 4 0.06 -9.47 -6.54
CA SER A 4 -0.23 -8.10 -6.09
C SER A 4 0.00 -7.93 -4.59
N ALA A 5 -0.40 -8.91 -3.78
CA ALA A 5 -0.18 -8.88 -2.33
C ALA A 5 1.32 -8.95 -1.98
N GLN A 6 2.08 -9.81 -2.67
CA GLN A 6 3.53 -9.93 -2.47
C GLN A 6 4.28 -8.66 -2.91
N ALA A 7 3.89 -8.08 -4.07
CA ALA A 7 4.47 -6.83 -4.55
C ALA A 7 4.18 -5.67 -3.58
N ALA A 8 2.94 -5.56 -3.10
CA ALA A 8 2.54 -4.57 -2.11
C ALA A 8 3.35 -4.71 -0.80
N LEU A 9 3.48 -5.93 -0.27
CA LEU A 9 4.26 -6.18 0.94
C LEU A 9 5.75 -5.84 0.74
N SER A 10 6.32 -6.21 -0.41
CA SER A 10 7.72 -5.90 -0.74
C SER A 10 7.94 -4.38 -0.84
N TYR A 11 7.01 -3.67 -1.47
CA TYR A 11 7.03 -2.21 -1.53
C TYR A 11 6.99 -1.59 -0.13
N ILE A 12 6.06 -2.01 0.73
CA ILE A 12 5.93 -1.49 2.10
C ILE A 12 7.19 -1.74 2.91
N ARG A 13 7.82 -2.91 2.78
CA ARG A 13 9.11 -3.20 3.43
C ARG A 13 10.21 -2.24 2.97
N GLY A 14 10.28 -1.96 1.67
CA GLY A 14 11.24 -1.00 1.11
C GLY A 14 10.99 0.45 1.53
N LYS A 15 9.74 0.78 1.88
CA LYS A 15 9.29 2.13 2.28
C LYS A 15 9.09 2.28 3.80
N ALA A 16 9.44 1.28 4.59
CA ALA A 16 9.19 1.27 6.05
C ALA A 16 9.60 2.58 6.73
N HIS A 17 10.81 3.05 6.47
CA HIS A 17 11.33 4.30 7.04
C HIS A 17 10.45 5.52 6.71
N SER A 18 10.01 5.66 5.45
CA SER A 18 9.13 6.76 5.03
C SER A 18 7.72 6.68 5.63
N LEU A 19 7.33 5.48 6.10
CA LEU A 19 6.07 5.24 6.80
C LEU A 19 6.19 5.37 8.32
N GLY A 20 7.34 5.85 8.82
CA GLY A 20 7.61 5.94 10.25
C GLY A 20 7.75 4.58 10.95
N LEU A 21 8.10 3.53 10.21
CA LEU A 21 8.25 2.17 10.71
C LEU A 21 9.73 1.79 10.81
N SER A 22 10.07 0.96 11.79
CA SER A 22 11.39 0.30 11.83
C SER A 22 11.61 -0.54 10.58
N ARG A 23 12.85 -0.61 10.07
CA ARG A 23 13.21 -1.46 8.92
C ARG A 23 12.91 -2.94 9.17
N GLU A 24 12.89 -3.34 10.43
CA GLU A 24 12.62 -4.73 10.85
C GLU A 24 11.20 -4.94 11.37
N PHE A 25 10.27 -4.00 11.13
CA PHE A 25 8.89 -4.10 11.63
C PHE A 25 8.24 -5.47 11.32
N TYR A 26 8.57 -6.05 10.18
CA TYR A 26 8.04 -7.34 9.73
C TYR A 26 8.43 -8.54 10.61
N ARG A 27 9.43 -8.39 11.50
CA ARG A 27 9.81 -9.45 12.48
C ARG A 27 8.84 -9.52 13.66
N ASN A 28 8.13 -8.43 13.92
CA ASN A 28 7.28 -8.28 15.10
C ASN A 28 5.79 -8.12 14.73
N VAL A 29 5.45 -8.19 13.45
CA VAL A 29 4.08 -7.97 12.96
C VAL A 29 3.72 -9.05 11.95
N ASP A 30 2.67 -9.81 12.26
CA ASP A 30 2.04 -10.69 11.29
C ASP A 30 1.01 -9.91 10.47
N LEU A 31 1.06 -10.06 9.15
CA LEU A 31 0.17 -9.39 8.22
C LEU A 31 -0.73 -10.40 7.52
N HIS A 32 -2.03 -10.23 7.69
CA HIS A 32 -3.05 -11.01 6.98
C HIS A 32 -3.83 -10.11 6.04
N LEU A 33 -3.77 -10.41 4.73
CA LEU A 33 -4.57 -9.73 3.70
C LEU A 33 -5.79 -10.57 3.37
N HIS A 34 -6.97 -10.03 3.64
CA HIS A 34 -8.24 -10.64 3.27
C HIS A 34 -8.95 -9.81 2.21
N VAL A 35 -9.31 -10.44 1.11
CA VAL A 35 -10.13 -9.84 0.06
C VAL A 35 -11.52 -10.49 0.14
N PRO A 36 -12.57 -9.72 0.53
CA PRO A 36 -13.92 -10.25 0.69
C PRO A 36 -14.49 -10.83 -0.61
N GLU A 37 -15.63 -11.54 -0.50
CA GLU A 37 -16.31 -12.20 -1.61
C GLU A 37 -15.46 -13.27 -2.31
N GLY A 38 -14.92 -14.22 -1.55
CA GLY A 38 -14.04 -15.28 -2.02
C GLY A 38 -14.64 -16.18 -3.10
N ALA A 39 -15.99 -16.26 -3.20
CA ALA A 39 -16.70 -17.03 -4.23
C ALA A 39 -16.59 -16.38 -5.64
N ILE A 40 -16.25 -15.11 -5.73
CA ILE A 40 -16.08 -14.41 -7.01
C ILE A 40 -14.60 -14.49 -7.39
N PRO A 41 -14.24 -15.15 -8.51
CA PRO A 41 -12.87 -15.18 -8.98
C PRO A 41 -12.32 -13.77 -9.18
N LYS A 42 -11.22 -13.45 -8.53
CA LYS A 42 -10.50 -12.19 -8.67
C LYS A 42 -9.12 -12.48 -9.19
N ASP A 43 -8.84 -12.03 -10.39
CA ASP A 43 -7.57 -12.26 -11.05
C ASP A 43 -6.92 -10.94 -11.51
N GLY A 44 -5.62 -11.04 -11.88
CA GLY A 44 -4.84 -9.92 -12.37
C GLY A 44 -4.18 -9.07 -11.28
N PRO A 45 -3.23 -8.19 -11.71
CA PRO A 45 -2.39 -7.38 -10.82
C PRO A 45 -3.01 -6.04 -10.42
N SER A 46 -4.19 -5.69 -10.92
CA SER A 46 -4.79 -4.34 -10.83
C SER A 46 -5.20 -3.88 -9.42
N ALA A 47 -5.12 -4.75 -8.42
CA ALA A 47 -5.36 -4.41 -7.01
C ALA A 47 -4.08 -4.02 -6.25
N GLY A 48 -2.94 -3.94 -6.92
CA GLY A 48 -1.65 -3.70 -6.28
C GLY A 48 -1.60 -2.43 -5.46
N ILE A 49 -2.03 -1.29 -6.03
CA ILE A 49 -2.06 -0.02 -5.29
C ILE A 49 -3.04 -0.04 -4.12
N THR A 50 -4.19 -0.73 -4.25
CA THR A 50 -5.18 -0.85 -3.18
C THR A 50 -4.63 -1.64 -1.99
N MET A 51 -3.96 -2.76 -2.27
CA MET A 51 -3.33 -3.58 -1.23
C MET A 51 -2.19 -2.84 -0.53
N ALA A 52 -1.35 -2.13 -1.29
CA ALA A 52 -0.28 -1.32 -0.72
C ALA A 52 -0.82 -0.17 0.15
N THR A 53 -1.89 0.50 -0.30
CA THR A 53 -2.57 1.54 0.48
C THR A 53 -3.15 0.99 1.77
N ALA A 54 -3.82 -0.16 1.72
CA ALA A 54 -4.38 -0.81 2.91
C ALA A 54 -3.29 -1.20 3.93
N LEU A 55 -2.16 -1.74 3.46
CA LEU A 55 -1.02 -2.05 4.31
C LEU A 55 -0.39 -0.79 4.92
N ALA A 56 -0.16 0.25 4.10
CA ALA A 56 0.38 1.52 4.58
C ALA A 56 -0.53 2.15 5.65
N SER A 57 -1.84 2.19 5.39
CA SER A 57 -2.85 2.70 6.31
C SER A 57 -2.83 1.96 7.66
N ALA A 58 -2.86 0.62 7.62
CA ALA A 58 -2.88 -0.20 8.83
C ALA A 58 -1.61 -0.03 9.67
N LEU A 59 -0.45 0.03 9.03
CA LEU A 59 0.85 0.13 9.70
C LEU A 59 1.13 1.55 10.20
N ALA A 60 0.82 2.57 9.41
CA ALA A 60 0.96 3.98 9.80
C ALA A 60 -0.19 4.48 10.70
N LYS A 61 -1.26 3.68 10.85
CA LYS A 61 -2.48 4.02 11.60
C LYS A 61 -3.19 5.29 11.09
N ILE A 62 -3.18 5.48 9.78
CA ILE A 62 -3.86 6.58 9.10
C ILE A 62 -5.00 5.99 8.27
N PRO A 63 -6.26 6.41 8.48
CA PRO A 63 -7.41 5.90 7.75
C PRO A 63 -7.30 6.16 6.24
N VAL A 64 -7.89 5.27 5.44
CA VAL A 64 -8.10 5.49 4.00
C VAL A 64 -9.43 6.18 3.79
N ARG A 65 -9.47 7.15 2.90
CA ARG A 65 -10.70 7.81 2.44
C ARG A 65 -11.72 6.78 1.91
N ARG A 66 -12.97 6.91 2.32
CA ARG A 66 -14.06 6.00 1.94
C ARG A 66 -14.73 6.38 0.61
N ASP A 67 -14.54 7.61 0.17
CA ASP A 67 -15.17 8.23 -0.99
C ASP A 67 -14.30 8.15 -2.26
N ILE A 68 -13.19 7.40 -2.23
CA ILE A 68 -12.26 7.28 -3.34
C ILE A 68 -12.08 5.81 -3.76
N ALA A 69 -12.25 5.53 -5.04
CA ALA A 69 -11.88 4.25 -5.64
C ALA A 69 -10.44 4.28 -6.14
N MET A 70 -9.80 3.13 -6.25
CA MET A 70 -8.47 3.06 -6.84
C MET A 70 -8.24 1.74 -7.57
N THR A 71 -7.47 1.80 -8.64
CA THR A 71 -7.01 0.62 -9.37
C THR A 71 -5.66 0.91 -10.02
N GLY A 72 -4.75 -0.04 -9.98
CA GLY A 72 -3.43 0.07 -10.54
C GLY A 72 -2.57 -1.13 -10.16
N GLU A 73 -1.70 -1.52 -11.07
CA GLU A 73 -0.63 -2.47 -10.76
C GLU A 73 0.54 -1.72 -10.10
N ILE A 74 1.21 -2.36 -9.16
CA ILE A 74 2.36 -1.79 -8.46
C ILE A 74 3.63 -2.59 -8.76
N THR A 75 4.73 -1.90 -9.02
CA THR A 75 6.06 -2.52 -9.02
C THR A 75 6.67 -2.53 -7.61
N LEU A 76 7.71 -3.35 -7.41
CA LEU A 76 8.45 -3.41 -6.14
C LEU A 76 9.04 -2.05 -5.70
N ARG A 77 9.23 -1.12 -6.65
CA ARG A 77 9.75 0.23 -6.39
C ARG A 77 8.65 1.28 -6.23
N GLY A 78 7.37 0.86 -6.28
CA GLY A 78 6.24 1.77 -6.11
C GLY A 78 5.81 2.52 -7.36
N LYS A 79 6.30 2.15 -8.56
CA LYS A 79 5.76 2.68 -9.81
C LYS A 79 4.39 2.08 -10.06
N VAL A 80 3.45 2.92 -10.50
CA VAL A 80 2.09 2.50 -10.86
C VAL A 80 2.05 2.21 -12.36
N LEU A 81 1.53 1.03 -12.71
CA LEU A 81 1.44 0.56 -14.08
C LEU A 81 -0.01 0.49 -14.56
N ALA A 82 -0.19 0.56 -15.88
CA ALA A 82 -1.49 0.49 -16.55
C ALA A 82 -2.24 -0.82 -16.24
N ILE A 83 -3.57 -0.72 -16.26
CA ILE A 83 -4.47 -1.86 -16.06
C ILE A 83 -5.47 -1.98 -17.21
N GLY A 84 -6.10 -3.14 -17.32
CA GLY A 84 -7.24 -3.35 -18.21
C GLY A 84 -8.59 -3.15 -17.53
N GLY A 85 -9.66 -3.03 -18.33
CA GLY A 85 -11.03 -2.95 -17.84
C GLY A 85 -11.34 -1.65 -17.09
N LEU A 86 -10.76 -0.53 -17.52
CA LEU A 86 -10.94 0.78 -16.87
C LEU A 86 -12.42 1.18 -16.81
N LYS A 87 -13.14 1.06 -17.93
CA LYS A 87 -14.55 1.43 -18.04
C LYS A 87 -15.43 0.68 -17.04
N GLU A 88 -15.27 -0.63 -16.95
CA GLU A 88 -16.06 -1.49 -16.06
C GLU A 88 -15.82 -1.14 -14.59
N LYS A 89 -14.56 -0.86 -14.24
CA LYS A 89 -14.16 -0.47 -12.88
C LYS A 89 -14.75 0.88 -12.48
N LEU A 90 -14.70 1.88 -13.36
CA LEU A 90 -15.28 3.19 -13.10
C LEU A 90 -16.82 3.14 -13.02
N LEU A 91 -17.47 2.35 -13.88
CA LEU A 91 -18.90 2.11 -13.78
C LEU A 91 -19.29 1.43 -12.47
N ALA A 92 -18.49 0.49 -11.99
CA ALA A 92 -18.72 -0.16 -10.70
C ALA A 92 -18.55 0.83 -9.53
N ALA A 93 -17.54 1.68 -9.56
CA ALA A 93 -17.34 2.75 -8.57
C ALA A 93 -18.54 3.72 -8.55
N LEU A 94 -18.98 4.18 -9.71
CA LEU A 94 -20.14 5.07 -9.84
C LEU A 94 -21.42 4.44 -9.29
N ARG A 95 -21.67 3.15 -9.58
CA ARG A 95 -22.83 2.40 -9.03
C ARG A 95 -22.75 2.27 -7.50
N ALA A 96 -21.55 2.22 -6.95
CA ALA A 96 -21.32 2.20 -5.50
C ALA A 96 -21.41 3.59 -4.85
N GLY A 97 -21.72 4.65 -5.62
CA GLY A 97 -21.80 6.03 -5.14
C GLY A 97 -20.43 6.68 -4.90
N ILE A 98 -19.37 6.16 -5.52
CA ILE A 98 -18.02 6.71 -5.43
C ILE A 98 -17.73 7.52 -6.69
N PHE A 99 -17.44 8.79 -6.52
CA PHE A 99 -17.28 9.76 -7.60
C PHE A 99 -15.84 10.24 -7.81
N GLU A 100 -14.89 9.73 -7.04
CA GLU A 100 -13.46 9.98 -7.23
C GLU A 100 -12.73 8.66 -7.46
N ALA A 101 -11.75 8.67 -8.37
CA ALA A 101 -10.94 7.49 -8.64
C ALA A 101 -9.46 7.83 -8.88
N ILE A 102 -8.56 7.02 -8.31
CA ILE A 102 -7.12 7.08 -8.57
C ILE A 102 -6.79 6.02 -9.62
N LEU A 103 -6.14 6.45 -10.69
CA LEU A 103 -5.87 5.67 -11.89
C LEU A 103 -4.40 5.80 -12.29
N PRO A 104 -3.81 4.79 -12.94
CA PRO A 104 -2.49 4.94 -13.52
C PRO A 104 -2.48 6.01 -14.61
N ARG A 105 -1.48 6.89 -14.62
CA ARG A 105 -1.31 7.89 -15.69
C ARG A 105 -1.21 7.25 -17.07
N ALA A 106 -0.65 6.06 -17.17
CA ALA A 106 -0.57 5.32 -18.43
C ALA A 106 -1.95 4.93 -19.03
N ASN A 107 -3.04 5.00 -18.21
CA ASN A 107 -4.42 4.81 -18.67
C ASN A 107 -5.13 6.13 -19.04
N GLU A 108 -4.47 7.28 -18.97
CA GLU A 108 -5.09 8.57 -19.30
C GLU A 108 -5.66 8.58 -20.74
N LYS A 109 -4.94 7.96 -21.68
CA LYS A 109 -5.39 7.78 -23.06
C LYS A 109 -6.68 6.97 -23.21
N ASP A 110 -6.95 6.05 -22.27
CA ASP A 110 -8.13 5.20 -22.32
C ASP A 110 -9.40 5.96 -21.88
N VAL A 111 -9.23 7.15 -21.29
CA VAL A 111 -10.36 8.02 -20.88
C VAL A 111 -11.12 8.57 -22.07
N ASP A 112 -10.46 8.75 -23.22
CA ASP A 112 -11.11 9.22 -24.43
C ASP A 112 -12.21 8.26 -24.93
N GLU A 113 -12.05 6.99 -24.66
CA GLU A 113 -13.02 5.91 -25.00
C GLU A 113 -14.18 5.79 -24.01
N LEU A 114 -14.14 6.51 -22.87
CA LEU A 114 -15.19 6.46 -21.87
C LEU A 114 -16.42 7.25 -22.31
N PRO A 115 -17.63 6.81 -21.94
CA PRO A 115 -18.86 7.59 -22.16
C PRO A 115 -18.79 8.97 -21.49
N ASP A 116 -19.33 9.99 -22.16
CA ASP A 116 -19.28 11.38 -21.67
C ASP A 116 -19.97 11.59 -20.32
N ASN A 117 -21.03 10.85 -20.05
CA ASN A 117 -21.70 10.89 -18.75
C ASN A 117 -20.79 10.39 -17.63
N LEU A 118 -19.96 9.38 -17.89
CA LEU A 118 -19.00 8.84 -16.91
C LEU A 118 -17.88 9.86 -16.66
N LYS A 119 -17.31 10.44 -17.72
CA LYS A 119 -16.27 11.47 -17.61
C LYS A 119 -16.72 12.69 -16.81
N LYS A 120 -17.97 13.12 -17.01
CA LYS A 120 -18.55 14.29 -16.30
C LYS A 120 -18.94 13.99 -14.85
N SER A 121 -19.20 12.72 -14.52
CA SER A 121 -19.68 12.32 -13.19
C SER A 121 -18.57 11.97 -12.23
N MET A 122 -17.35 11.75 -12.72
CA MET A 122 -16.23 11.28 -11.89
C MET A 122 -15.04 12.23 -11.96
N LYS A 123 -14.41 12.44 -10.81
CA LYS A 123 -13.12 13.11 -10.71
C LYS A 123 -12.02 12.05 -10.77
N LEU A 124 -11.20 12.12 -11.80
CA LEU A 124 -10.14 11.15 -12.07
C LEU A 124 -8.77 11.75 -11.69
N HIS A 125 -8.02 11.02 -10.90
CA HIS A 125 -6.66 11.38 -10.50
C HIS A 125 -5.68 10.42 -11.15
N PHE A 126 -4.79 10.93 -11.99
CA PHE A 126 -3.77 10.13 -12.66
C PHE A 126 -2.45 10.21 -11.92
N VAL A 127 -1.90 9.05 -11.59
CA VAL A 127 -0.70 8.90 -10.77
C VAL A 127 0.34 8.01 -11.44
N ASP A 128 1.61 8.28 -11.16
CA ASP A 128 2.74 7.49 -11.63
C ASP A 128 3.39 6.67 -10.50
N SER A 129 3.13 7.07 -9.24
CA SER A 129 3.78 6.49 -8.07
C SER A 129 2.83 6.21 -6.91
N MET A 130 3.23 5.27 -6.05
CA MET A 130 2.51 5.00 -4.80
C MET A 130 2.54 6.16 -3.82
N ASP A 131 3.56 7.01 -3.87
CA ASP A 131 3.64 8.19 -3.01
C ASP A 131 2.50 9.16 -3.33
N GLU A 132 2.16 9.34 -4.63
CA GLU A 132 0.99 10.10 -5.07
C GLU A 132 -0.33 9.42 -4.67
N VAL A 133 -0.39 8.08 -4.78
CA VAL A 133 -1.58 7.33 -4.34
C VAL A 133 -1.84 7.55 -2.86
N LEU A 134 -0.82 7.40 -2.00
CA LEU A 134 -0.95 7.56 -0.56
C LEU A 134 -1.35 8.99 -0.17
N ALA A 135 -0.80 10.01 -0.85
CA ALA A 135 -1.15 11.40 -0.62
C ALA A 135 -2.63 11.72 -0.94
N LEU A 136 -3.23 11.02 -1.91
CA LEU A 136 -4.64 11.19 -2.30
C LEU A 136 -5.59 10.32 -1.47
N ALA A 137 -5.15 9.12 -1.09
CA ALA A 137 -6.01 8.11 -0.50
C ALA A 137 -6.07 8.16 1.02
N LEU A 138 -5.04 8.66 1.71
CA LEU A 138 -5.00 8.71 3.17
C LEU A 138 -5.65 9.99 3.71
N GLU A 139 -6.31 9.90 4.88
CA GLU A 139 -6.97 11.04 5.54
C GLU A 139 -5.98 11.98 6.27
N GLY A 140 -4.70 11.68 6.23
CA GLY A 140 -3.65 12.50 6.88
C GLY A 140 -2.27 12.31 6.26
N PRO A 141 -1.33 13.18 6.61
CA PRO A 141 0.04 13.06 6.13
C PRO A 141 0.72 11.82 6.70
N LEU A 142 1.64 11.25 5.94
CA LEU A 142 2.49 10.18 6.43
C LEU A 142 3.32 10.64 7.64
N PRO A 143 3.64 9.74 8.57
CA PRO A 143 4.48 10.05 9.72
C PRO A 143 5.85 10.59 9.27
N THR A 144 6.45 11.42 10.12
CA THR A 144 7.84 11.82 9.90
C THR A 144 8.73 10.57 9.92
N PRO A 145 9.66 10.41 8.96
CA PRO A 145 10.61 9.31 8.96
C PRO A 145 11.36 9.23 10.30
N LEU A 146 11.60 8.01 10.79
CA LEU A 146 12.37 7.82 12.00
C LEU A 146 13.80 8.34 11.81
N PRO A 147 14.43 8.97 12.81
CA PRO A 147 15.84 9.35 12.73
C PRO A 147 16.73 8.11 12.48
N GLU A 148 17.70 8.21 11.59
CA GLU A 148 18.61 7.07 11.29
C GLU A 148 19.34 6.54 12.54
N GLU A 149 19.61 7.39 13.51
CA GLU A 149 20.26 7.00 14.77
C GLU A 149 19.40 6.08 15.65
N ALA A 150 18.06 6.19 15.58
CA ALA A 150 17.16 5.32 16.33
C ALA A 150 17.16 3.87 15.79
N GLU A 151 17.49 3.68 14.51
CA GLU A 151 17.59 2.34 13.91
C GLU A 151 18.87 1.60 14.32
N VAL A 152 19.97 2.31 14.47
CA VAL A 152 21.26 1.69 14.88
C VAL A 152 21.19 1.16 16.31
N MET A 153 20.52 1.85 17.22
CA MET A 153 20.36 1.41 18.62
C MET A 153 19.40 0.24 18.77
N ALA A 154 18.37 0.14 17.92
CA ALA A 154 17.40 -0.99 17.96
C ALA A 154 17.99 -2.29 17.38
N SER A 155 19.03 -2.21 16.56
CA SER A 155 19.69 -3.37 15.94
C SER A 155 20.84 -3.97 16.74
N VAL A 156 21.27 -3.32 17.83
CA VAL A 156 22.32 -3.84 18.70
C VAL A 156 21.71 -4.82 19.71
N PRO A 157 22.00 -6.12 19.64
CA PRO A 157 21.53 -7.06 20.64
C PRO A 157 22.10 -6.68 22.01
N PRO A 158 21.32 -6.83 23.09
CA PRO A 158 21.83 -6.51 24.43
C PRO A 158 23.09 -7.30 24.74
N PRO A 159 24.05 -6.70 25.42
CA PRO A 159 25.32 -7.38 25.73
C PRO A 159 25.05 -8.65 26.53
N VAL A 160 25.54 -9.77 26.01
CA VAL A 160 25.45 -11.07 26.69
C VAL A 160 26.22 -10.95 27.99
N VAL A 161 25.55 -10.81 29.11
CA VAL A 161 26.15 -10.85 30.43
C VAL A 161 26.63 -12.28 30.67
N ALA A 162 27.92 -12.50 30.52
CA ALA A 162 28.55 -13.80 30.83
C ALA A 162 28.35 -14.10 32.32
N SER A 163 27.48 -15.05 32.63
CA SER A 163 27.28 -15.58 33.96
C SER A 163 28.60 -16.21 34.44
N LYS A 164 29.28 -15.61 35.42
CA LYS A 164 30.40 -16.19 36.09
C LYS A 164 29.93 -17.45 36.84
N ARG A 165 30.16 -18.64 36.27
CA ARG A 165 30.03 -19.89 36.99
C ARG A 165 31.01 -19.85 38.17
N LYS A 166 30.49 -19.81 39.41
CA LYS A 166 31.26 -20.09 40.62
C LYS A 166 31.69 -21.58 40.56
N VAL A 167 32.97 -21.80 40.32
CA VAL A 167 33.56 -23.12 40.56
C VAL A 167 33.67 -23.30 42.06
N ALA A 168 32.86 -24.18 42.62
CA ALA A 168 33.00 -24.64 43.99
C ALA A 168 34.25 -25.56 44.06
N ARG A 169 35.26 -25.16 44.83
CA ARG A 169 36.36 -26.06 45.24
C ARG A 169 35.87 -26.88 46.43
N GLN A 170 35.92 -28.19 46.27
CA GLN A 170 36.02 -29.15 47.37
C GLN A 170 37.46 -29.23 47.87
#